data_31105ce6920302eb5b6ce5878c9b102c
#
_entry.id   31105ce6920302eb5b6ce5878c9b102c
#
_cell.length_a   1.000
_cell.length_b   1.000
_cell.length_c   1.000
_cell.angle_alpha   90.00
_cell.angle_beta   90.00
_cell.angle_gamma   90.00
#
_symmetry.space_group_name_H-M   'P 1'
#
loop_
_entity.id
_entity.type
_entity.pdbx_description
1 polymer ?
#
loop_
_entity_poly.entity_id
_entity_poly.type
_entity_poly.pdbx_seq_one_letter_code
_entity_poly.pdbx_strand_id
1 'polypeptide(L)'
;IEELAHQVEGSESEFEREQLQSRLAKMCGGVSIIHVGGRNETEMNEKKDRVDDALHATKAAIEEGIVPGGGSALLYARESIDNCNIGAEIVYKACGKPFEQILINAGHDSVKAQMLGRYSLVESGNGTWAGYNIKTDKVVDMKESGIIDPTKVTRVALENAAAVAGTVLL
;
A
#
# COMPACT_ATOMS: atom_id res chain seq x y z
N ILE A 1 -16.39 14.97 -25.66
CA ILE A 1 -16.42 14.08 -24.50
C ILE A 1 -16.73 12.66 -24.97
N GLU A 2 -17.82 12.44 -25.68
CA GLU A 2 -18.20 11.13 -26.21
C GLU A 2 -17.12 10.50 -27.08
N GLU A 3 -16.49 11.28 -27.97
CA GLU A 3 -15.41 10.82 -28.83
C GLU A 3 -14.15 10.42 -28.04
N LEU A 4 -13.81 11.16 -26.97
CA LEU A 4 -12.72 10.79 -26.07
C LEU A 4 -13.04 9.53 -25.24
N ALA A 5 -14.29 9.37 -24.80
CA ALA A 5 -14.71 8.16 -24.13
C ALA A 5 -14.56 6.91 -25.03
N HIS A 6 -14.94 7.05 -26.31
CA HIS A 6 -14.78 5.97 -27.28
C HIS A 6 -13.30 5.65 -27.59
N GLN A 7 -12.43 6.68 -27.60
CA GLN A 7 -10.98 6.49 -27.77
C GLN A 7 -10.34 5.77 -26.58
N VAL A 8 -10.83 6.03 -25.34
CA VAL A 8 -10.40 5.31 -24.12
C VAL A 8 -10.71 3.82 -24.22
N GLU A 9 -11.92 3.48 -24.69
CA GLU A 9 -12.34 2.08 -24.86
C GLU A 9 -11.61 1.36 -25.99
N GLY A 10 -11.23 2.07 -27.04
CA GLY A 10 -10.54 1.52 -28.22
C GLY A 10 -9.02 1.50 -28.12
N SER A 11 -8.41 2.06 -27.06
CA SER A 11 -6.96 2.12 -26.92
C SER A 11 -6.39 0.79 -26.42
N GLU A 12 -5.46 0.19 -27.17
CA GLU A 12 -4.75 -1.04 -26.80
C GLU A 12 -3.55 -0.77 -25.87
N SER A 13 -3.06 0.47 -25.81
CA SER A 13 -1.93 0.87 -24.96
C SER A 13 -2.41 1.40 -23.62
N GLU A 14 -1.92 0.82 -22.54
CA GLU A 14 -2.25 1.25 -21.16
C GLU A 14 -1.84 2.71 -20.92
N PHE A 15 -0.69 3.13 -21.46
CA PHE A 15 -0.22 4.51 -21.38
C PHE A 15 -1.13 5.49 -22.13
N GLU A 16 -1.56 5.15 -23.36
CA GLU A 16 -2.48 6.00 -24.12
C GLU A 16 -3.85 6.09 -23.44
N ARG A 17 -4.33 4.99 -22.90
CA ARG A 17 -5.59 4.94 -22.16
C ARG A 17 -5.55 5.86 -20.92
N GLU A 18 -4.46 5.84 -20.16
CA GLU A 18 -4.27 6.72 -19.01
C GLU A 18 -4.23 8.20 -19.40
N GLN A 19 -3.55 8.55 -20.50
CA GLN A 19 -3.51 9.90 -21.04
C GLN A 19 -4.90 10.37 -21.50
N LEU A 20 -5.65 9.52 -22.21
CA LEU A 20 -7.00 9.82 -22.68
C LEU A 20 -7.99 9.95 -21.50
N GLN A 21 -7.90 9.07 -20.50
CA GLN A 21 -8.69 9.18 -19.26
C GLN A 21 -8.39 10.47 -18.50
N SER A 22 -7.12 10.87 -18.41
CA SER A 22 -6.73 12.13 -17.78
C SER A 22 -7.33 13.34 -18.52
N ARG A 23 -7.35 13.32 -19.85
CA ARG A 23 -8.00 14.37 -20.65
C ARG A 23 -9.51 14.36 -20.48
N LEU A 24 -10.14 13.19 -20.50
CA LEU A 24 -11.58 13.05 -20.29
C LEU A 24 -11.99 13.56 -18.91
N ALA A 25 -11.25 13.20 -17.86
CA ALA A 25 -11.48 13.68 -16.50
C ALA A 25 -11.38 15.21 -16.39
N LYS A 26 -10.41 15.84 -17.06
CA LYS A 26 -10.28 17.30 -17.09
C LYS A 26 -11.43 18.00 -17.84
N MET A 27 -12.07 17.31 -18.78
CA MET A 27 -13.19 17.84 -19.54
C MET A 27 -14.56 17.60 -18.88
N CYS A 28 -14.70 16.50 -18.13
CA CYS A 28 -15.93 16.10 -17.47
C CYS A 28 -16.02 16.56 -16.01
N GLY A 29 -14.86 16.72 -15.35
CA GLY A 29 -14.75 17.12 -13.95
C GLY A 29 -14.25 18.53 -13.77
N GLY A 30 -14.60 19.15 -12.68
CA GLY A 30 -13.97 20.42 -12.26
C GLY A 30 -12.50 20.19 -11.90
N VAL A 31 -11.68 21.23 -12.07
CA VAL A 31 -10.31 21.23 -11.55
C VAL A 31 -10.37 21.73 -10.09
N SER A 32 -9.94 20.87 -9.17
CA SER A 32 -9.73 21.27 -7.77
C SER A 32 -8.29 21.73 -7.58
N ILE A 33 -8.11 22.90 -6.98
CA ILE A 33 -6.79 23.44 -6.67
C ILE A 33 -6.60 23.41 -5.17
N ILE A 34 -5.54 22.71 -4.72
CA ILE A 34 -5.14 22.68 -3.32
C ILE A 34 -3.97 23.65 -3.14
N HIS A 35 -4.21 24.72 -2.39
CA HIS A 35 -3.18 25.69 -2.06
C HIS A 35 -2.40 25.23 -0.83
N VAL A 36 -1.09 25.04 -1.00
CA VAL A 36 -0.19 24.62 0.07
C VAL A 36 0.71 25.79 0.45
N GLY A 37 0.86 26.05 1.75
CA GLY A 37 1.72 27.11 2.27
C GLY A 37 2.58 26.62 3.42
N GLY A 38 3.74 27.25 3.63
CA GLY A 38 4.68 26.97 4.71
C GLY A 38 5.34 28.26 5.22
N ARG A 39 6.02 28.18 6.35
CA ARG A 39 6.78 29.31 6.91
C ARG A 39 8.07 29.58 6.12
N ASN A 40 8.56 28.55 5.45
CA ASN A 40 9.72 28.59 4.55
C ASN A 40 9.50 27.65 3.37
N GLU A 41 10.36 27.74 2.37
CA GLU A 41 10.28 26.95 1.14
C GLU A 41 10.39 25.44 1.40
N THR A 42 11.27 25.04 2.33
CA THR A 42 11.44 23.63 2.70
C THR A 42 10.17 23.02 3.28
N GLU A 43 9.52 23.73 4.21
CA GLU A 43 8.26 23.30 4.81
C GLU A 43 7.12 23.25 3.77
N MET A 44 7.10 24.21 2.86
CA MET A 44 6.12 24.26 1.79
C MET A 44 6.29 23.06 0.83
N ASN A 45 7.52 22.77 0.42
CA ASN A 45 7.81 21.64 -0.45
C ASN A 45 7.50 20.30 0.22
N GLU A 46 7.85 20.12 1.50
CA GLU A 46 7.49 18.92 2.26
C GLU A 46 5.96 18.70 2.32
N LYS A 47 5.20 19.78 2.57
CA LYS A 47 3.74 19.70 2.57
C LYS A 47 3.16 19.38 1.19
N LYS A 48 3.76 19.95 0.13
CA LYS A 48 3.35 19.66 -1.25
C LYS A 48 3.56 18.18 -1.57
N ASP A 49 4.76 17.65 -1.30
CA ASP A 49 5.09 16.26 -1.54
C ASP A 49 4.15 15.32 -0.79
N ARG A 50 3.82 15.65 0.46
CA ARG A 50 2.84 14.88 1.28
C ARG A 50 1.42 14.90 0.69
N VAL A 51 1.00 16.01 0.09
CA VAL A 51 -0.29 16.10 -0.61
C VAL A 51 -0.27 15.28 -1.90
N ASP A 52 0.83 15.34 -2.65
CA ASP A 52 0.99 14.55 -3.88
C ASP A 52 0.99 13.05 -3.56
N ASP A 53 1.69 12.60 -2.51
CA ASP A 53 1.66 11.22 -2.04
C ASP A 53 0.24 10.76 -1.65
N ALA A 54 -0.48 11.60 -0.90
CA ALA A 54 -1.86 11.30 -0.52
C ALA A 54 -2.79 11.19 -1.75
N LEU A 55 -2.57 12.01 -2.78
CA LEU A 55 -3.33 11.96 -4.03
C LEU A 55 -3.06 10.64 -4.77
N HIS A 56 -1.78 10.25 -4.90
CA HIS A 56 -1.41 9.00 -5.54
C HIS A 56 -1.92 7.78 -4.78
N ALA A 57 -1.82 7.76 -3.45
CA ALA A 57 -2.38 6.71 -2.61
C ALA A 57 -3.90 6.59 -2.76
N THR A 58 -4.62 7.73 -2.82
CA THR A 58 -6.08 7.75 -3.01
C THR A 58 -6.47 7.19 -4.38
N LYS A 59 -5.76 7.56 -5.44
CA LYS A 59 -5.99 7.02 -6.79
C LYS A 59 -5.78 5.50 -6.81
N ALA A 60 -4.67 5.03 -6.25
CA ALA A 60 -4.37 3.60 -6.16
C ALA A 60 -5.44 2.83 -5.37
N ALA A 61 -5.98 3.43 -4.29
CA ALA A 61 -7.07 2.84 -3.51
C ALA A 61 -8.39 2.79 -4.27
N ILE A 62 -8.69 3.76 -5.14
CA ILE A 62 -9.87 3.75 -6.00
C ILE A 62 -9.75 2.65 -7.08
N GLU A 63 -8.55 2.42 -7.60
CA GLU A 63 -8.31 1.43 -8.66
C GLU A 63 -8.41 -0.02 -8.18
N GLU A 64 -7.77 -0.37 -7.08
CA GLU A 64 -7.66 -1.77 -6.61
C GLU A 64 -8.21 -1.99 -5.18
N GLY A 65 -8.79 -0.97 -4.56
CA GLY A 65 -9.30 -1.07 -3.20
C GLY A 65 -8.23 -0.88 -2.13
N ILE A 66 -8.60 -1.25 -0.90
CA ILE A 66 -7.80 -1.06 0.30
C ILE A 66 -7.58 -2.37 1.05
N VAL A 67 -6.48 -2.44 1.78
CA VAL A 67 -6.07 -3.55 2.65
C VAL A 67 -5.70 -3.02 4.04
N PRO A 68 -5.61 -3.89 5.07
CA PRO A 68 -5.09 -3.50 6.37
C PRO A 68 -3.70 -2.91 6.26
N GLY A 69 -3.49 -1.74 6.87
CA GLY A 69 -2.22 -1.03 6.84
C GLY A 69 -1.17 -1.57 7.81
N GLY A 70 -0.08 -0.82 7.96
CA GLY A 70 0.97 -1.15 8.92
C GLY A 70 1.72 -2.46 8.63
N GLY A 71 1.75 -2.92 7.38
CA GLY A 71 2.36 -4.19 6.98
C GLY A 71 1.52 -5.42 7.28
N SER A 72 0.32 -5.27 7.85
CA SER A 72 -0.56 -6.39 8.21
C SER A 72 -1.05 -7.16 6.99
N ALA A 73 -1.31 -6.49 5.86
CA ALA A 73 -1.75 -7.12 4.62
C ALA A 73 -0.75 -8.19 4.13
N LEU A 74 0.55 -7.93 4.17
CA LEU A 74 1.58 -8.90 3.78
C LEU A 74 1.71 -10.05 4.79
N LEU A 75 1.45 -9.80 6.09
CA LEU A 75 1.36 -10.86 7.09
C LEU A 75 0.22 -11.84 6.79
N TYR A 76 -0.95 -11.34 6.37
CA TYR A 76 -2.06 -12.20 5.96
C TYR A 76 -1.76 -12.93 4.67
N ALA A 77 -1.22 -12.23 3.67
CA ALA A 77 -0.90 -12.81 2.38
C ALA A 77 0.11 -13.96 2.50
N ARG A 78 1.11 -13.86 3.38
CA ARG A 78 2.11 -14.93 3.54
C ARG A 78 1.52 -16.24 4.05
N GLU A 79 0.42 -16.24 4.79
CA GLU A 79 -0.21 -17.47 5.29
C GLU A 79 -0.80 -18.35 4.18
N SER A 80 -0.99 -17.79 2.97
CA SER A 80 -1.37 -18.55 1.79
C SER A 80 -0.18 -19.16 1.02
N ILE A 81 1.06 -18.87 1.44
CA ILE A 81 2.27 -19.40 0.81
C ILE A 81 2.53 -20.81 1.32
N ASP A 82 2.52 -21.77 0.41
CA ASP A 82 2.88 -23.14 0.74
C ASP A 82 4.42 -23.27 0.86
N ASN A 83 4.91 -23.47 2.07
CA ASN A 83 6.35 -23.52 2.39
C ASN A 83 7.00 -24.83 1.94
N CYS A 84 6.76 -25.25 0.69
CA CYS A 84 7.26 -26.50 0.15
C CYS A 84 8.71 -26.45 -0.37
N ASN A 85 9.29 -25.24 -0.52
CA ASN A 85 10.66 -25.08 -1.01
C ASN A 85 11.34 -23.82 -0.44
N ILE A 86 12.67 -23.73 -0.62
CA ILE A 86 13.50 -22.63 -0.10
C ILE A 86 13.05 -21.26 -0.64
N GLY A 87 12.63 -21.18 -1.90
CA GLY A 87 12.15 -19.92 -2.48
C GLY A 87 10.87 -19.44 -1.82
N ALA A 88 9.92 -20.32 -1.56
CA ALA A 88 8.69 -20.00 -0.83
C ALA A 88 8.99 -19.52 0.60
N GLU A 89 9.94 -20.19 1.29
CA GLU A 89 10.38 -19.79 2.63
C GLU A 89 11.00 -18.37 2.64
N ILE A 90 11.79 -18.01 1.62
CA ILE A 90 12.37 -16.67 1.48
C ILE A 90 11.26 -15.63 1.35
N VAL A 91 10.29 -15.84 0.47
CA VAL A 91 9.16 -14.92 0.27
C VAL A 91 8.30 -14.82 1.54
N TYR A 92 8.01 -15.94 2.18
CA TYR A 92 7.29 -15.97 3.46
C TYR A 92 7.95 -15.10 4.53
N LYS A 93 9.26 -15.22 4.70
CA LYS A 93 10.04 -14.40 5.64
C LYS A 93 10.06 -12.93 5.22
N ALA A 94 10.22 -12.65 3.93
CA ALA A 94 10.27 -11.29 3.41
C ALA A 94 8.94 -10.54 3.64
N CYS A 95 7.80 -11.18 3.43
CA CYS A 95 6.47 -10.59 3.67
C CYS A 95 6.24 -10.17 5.13
N GLY A 96 6.94 -10.77 6.09
CA GLY A 96 6.86 -10.37 7.50
C GLY A 96 7.70 -9.13 7.86
N LYS A 97 8.69 -8.79 7.04
CA LYS A 97 9.67 -7.75 7.38
C LYS A 97 9.12 -6.33 7.47
N PRO A 98 8.21 -5.87 6.61
CA PRO A 98 7.63 -4.53 6.74
C PRO A 98 6.93 -4.31 8.09
N PHE A 99 6.13 -5.26 8.53
CA PHE A 99 5.47 -5.20 9.84
C PHE A 99 6.50 -5.19 10.99
N GLU A 100 7.47 -6.11 10.96
CA GLU A 100 8.53 -6.19 11.96
C GLU A 100 9.32 -4.87 12.04
N GLN A 101 9.68 -4.27 10.90
CA GLN A 101 10.45 -3.03 10.84
C GLN A 101 9.68 -1.83 11.40
N ILE A 102 8.38 -1.75 11.13
CA ILE A 102 7.52 -0.69 11.68
C ILE A 102 7.51 -0.75 13.21
N LEU A 103 7.40 -1.95 13.79
CA LEU A 103 7.43 -2.14 15.25
C LEU A 103 8.81 -1.82 15.85
N ILE A 104 9.89 -2.22 15.19
CA ILE A 104 11.25 -1.88 15.61
C ILE A 104 11.45 -0.35 15.60
N ASN A 105 11.00 0.33 14.57
CA ASN A 105 11.04 1.79 14.48
C ASN A 105 10.23 2.48 15.59
N ALA A 106 9.21 1.81 16.10
CA ALA A 106 8.42 2.27 17.25
C ALA A 106 9.05 1.94 18.63
N GLY A 107 10.22 1.29 18.65
CA GLY A 107 10.98 0.99 19.85
C GLY A 107 10.73 -0.41 20.44
N HIS A 108 10.02 -1.28 19.72
CA HIS A 108 9.90 -2.68 20.12
C HIS A 108 11.15 -3.48 19.70
N ASP A 109 11.53 -4.49 20.49
CA ASP A 109 12.56 -5.42 20.06
C ASP A 109 12.04 -6.39 18.98
N SER A 110 12.96 -6.98 18.22
CA SER A 110 12.63 -7.89 17.10
C SER A 110 11.83 -9.11 17.53
N VAL A 111 12.09 -9.67 18.72
CA VAL A 111 11.36 -10.84 19.24
C VAL A 111 9.91 -10.48 19.56
N LYS A 112 9.71 -9.35 20.24
CA LYS A 112 8.37 -8.82 20.52
C LYS A 112 7.62 -8.50 19.24
N ALA A 113 8.27 -7.90 18.24
CA ALA A 113 7.67 -7.59 16.94
C ALA A 113 7.15 -8.86 16.23
N GLN A 114 7.92 -9.93 16.22
CA GLN A 114 7.50 -11.21 15.63
C GLN A 114 6.35 -11.86 16.42
N MET A 115 6.38 -11.80 17.74
CA MET A 115 5.29 -12.29 18.58
C MET A 115 3.98 -11.52 18.33
N LEU A 116 4.04 -10.20 18.23
CA LEU A 116 2.89 -9.35 17.96
C LEU A 116 2.30 -9.63 16.56
N GLY A 117 3.13 -9.90 15.56
CA GLY A 117 2.68 -10.32 14.25
C GLY A 117 1.87 -11.63 14.28
N ARG A 118 2.38 -12.63 14.99
CA ARG A 118 1.66 -13.90 15.19
C ARG A 118 0.37 -13.71 16.01
N TYR A 119 0.41 -12.89 17.06
CA TYR A 119 -0.74 -12.57 17.88
C TYR A 119 -1.85 -11.89 17.08
N SER A 120 -1.50 -10.92 16.22
CA SER A 120 -2.46 -10.26 15.33
C SER A 120 -3.16 -11.23 14.38
N LEU A 121 -2.44 -12.21 13.85
CA LEU A 121 -3.01 -13.26 12.99
C LEU A 121 -3.97 -14.19 13.76
N VAL A 122 -3.68 -14.53 15.01
CA VAL A 122 -4.52 -15.40 15.85
C VAL A 122 -5.78 -14.67 16.32
N GLU A 123 -5.65 -13.43 16.78
CA GLU A 123 -6.77 -12.59 17.25
C GLU A 123 -7.75 -12.26 16.12
N SER A 124 -7.30 -12.28 14.87
CA SER A 124 -8.17 -12.00 13.71
C SER A 124 -9.36 -12.96 13.58
N GLY A 125 -9.30 -14.12 14.21
CA GLY A 125 -10.35 -15.12 14.23
C GLY A 125 -10.73 -15.62 12.82
N ASN A 126 -11.55 -14.96 12.09
CA ASN A 126 -11.86 -15.17 10.67
C ASN A 126 -11.87 -13.86 9.88
N GLY A 127 -11.41 -12.75 10.48
CA GLY A 127 -11.39 -11.44 9.85
C GLY A 127 -9.99 -11.04 9.39
N THR A 128 -9.83 -10.64 8.14
CA THR A 128 -8.56 -10.17 7.55
C THR A 128 -8.22 -8.74 7.92
N TRP A 129 -8.98 -8.09 8.81
CA TRP A 129 -8.83 -6.68 9.15
C TRP A 129 -8.23 -6.42 10.52
N ALA A 130 -7.87 -7.46 11.30
CA ALA A 130 -7.17 -7.27 12.55
C ALA A 130 -5.71 -6.85 12.29
N GLY A 131 -5.19 -5.98 13.14
CA GLY A 131 -3.80 -5.52 13.05
C GLY A 131 -3.37 -4.81 14.33
N TYR A 132 -2.07 -4.58 14.45
CA TYR A 132 -1.51 -3.97 15.65
C TYR A 132 -1.41 -2.45 15.48
N ASN A 133 -2.10 -1.72 16.35
CA ASN A 133 -2.01 -0.26 16.41
C ASN A 133 -0.93 0.15 17.41
N ILE A 134 0.19 0.64 16.90
CA ILE A 134 1.35 1.06 17.69
C ILE A 134 1.03 2.22 18.63
N LYS A 135 0.12 3.12 18.25
CA LYS A 135 -0.24 4.29 19.07
C LYS A 135 -1.01 3.89 20.34
N THR A 136 -1.81 2.83 20.27
CA THR A 136 -2.63 2.35 21.38
C THR A 136 -2.06 1.11 22.04
N ASP A 137 -1.00 0.51 21.48
CA ASP A 137 -0.34 -0.73 21.92
C ASP A 137 -1.33 -1.92 22.02
N LYS A 138 -2.26 -2.01 21.03
CA LYS A 138 -3.34 -3.02 21.02
C LYS A 138 -3.59 -3.57 19.62
N VAL A 139 -4.11 -4.79 19.55
CA VAL A 139 -4.72 -5.32 18.33
C VAL A 139 -6.10 -4.70 18.18
N VAL A 140 -6.39 -4.19 16.99
CA VAL A 140 -7.62 -3.46 16.65
C VAL A 140 -8.09 -3.84 15.25
N ASP A 141 -9.35 -3.53 14.94
CA ASP A 141 -9.80 -3.49 13.56
C ASP A 141 -9.15 -2.30 12.85
N MET A 142 -8.33 -2.61 11.84
CA MET A 142 -7.54 -1.62 11.10
C MET A 142 -8.42 -0.71 10.24
N LYS A 143 -9.54 -1.23 9.73
CA LYS A 143 -10.49 -0.48 8.94
C LYS A 143 -11.23 0.55 9.79
N GLU A 144 -11.76 0.15 10.93
CA GLU A 144 -12.42 1.05 11.87
C GLU A 144 -11.45 2.09 12.45
N SER A 145 -10.19 1.68 12.65
CA SER A 145 -9.14 2.56 13.16
C SER A 145 -8.55 3.50 12.10
N GLY A 146 -8.96 3.38 10.83
CA GLY A 146 -8.46 4.20 9.73
C GLY A 146 -6.99 3.89 9.36
N ILE A 147 -6.47 2.73 9.72
CA ILE A 147 -5.11 2.29 9.39
C ILE A 147 -5.19 1.38 8.17
N ILE A 148 -5.17 1.99 7.00
CA ILE A 148 -5.40 1.34 5.71
C ILE A 148 -4.29 1.68 4.72
N ASP A 149 -3.98 0.73 3.85
CA ASP A 149 -3.04 0.90 2.74
C ASP A 149 -3.73 0.62 1.40
N PRO A 150 -3.33 1.26 0.29
CA PRO A 150 -3.81 0.91 -1.04
C PRO A 150 -3.31 -0.46 -1.47
N THR A 151 -4.20 -1.32 -1.96
CA THR A 151 -3.86 -2.68 -2.43
C THR A 151 -2.80 -2.64 -3.53
N LYS A 152 -2.97 -1.76 -4.52
CA LYS A 152 -2.05 -1.61 -5.65
C LYS A 152 -0.60 -1.33 -5.19
N VAL A 153 -0.42 -0.45 -4.21
CA VAL A 153 0.91 -0.10 -3.70
C VAL A 153 1.58 -1.31 -3.05
N THR A 154 0.85 -2.02 -2.18
CA THR A 154 1.37 -3.20 -1.48
C THR A 154 1.72 -4.33 -2.45
N ARG A 155 0.87 -4.58 -3.45
CA ARG A 155 1.08 -5.60 -4.47
C ARG A 155 2.30 -5.28 -5.35
N VAL A 156 2.34 -4.07 -5.93
CA VAL A 156 3.43 -3.65 -6.82
C VAL A 156 4.78 -3.60 -6.07
N ALA A 157 4.78 -3.23 -4.79
CA ALA A 157 6.00 -3.26 -3.97
C ALA A 157 6.57 -4.68 -3.87
N LEU A 158 5.71 -5.68 -3.63
CA LEU A 158 6.13 -7.08 -3.56
C LEU A 158 6.61 -7.61 -4.92
N GLU A 159 5.88 -7.32 -6.00
CA GLU A 159 6.24 -7.71 -7.37
C GLU A 159 7.61 -7.15 -7.78
N ASN A 160 7.82 -5.85 -7.56
CA ASN A 160 9.08 -5.19 -7.88
C ASN A 160 10.24 -5.72 -7.02
N ALA A 161 10.01 -5.95 -5.73
CA ALA A 161 11.03 -6.53 -4.85
C ALA A 161 11.45 -7.93 -5.34
N ALA A 162 10.49 -8.77 -5.73
CA ALA A 162 10.75 -10.10 -6.27
C ALA A 162 11.49 -10.04 -7.62
N ALA A 163 11.11 -9.12 -8.51
CA ALA A 163 11.76 -8.93 -9.81
C ALA A 163 13.23 -8.49 -9.65
N VAL A 164 13.50 -7.51 -8.77
CA VAL A 164 14.86 -7.05 -8.49
C VAL A 164 15.69 -8.15 -7.84
N ALA A 165 15.16 -8.86 -6.85
CA ALA A 165 15.85 -9.97 -6.21
C ALA A 165 16.18 -11.08 -7.22
N GLY A 166 15.26 -11.45 -8.12
CA GLY A 166 15.47 -12.40 -9.19
C GLY A 166 16.59 -11.96 -10.14
N THR A 167 16.65 -10.69 -10.49
CA THR A 167 17.71 -10.14 -11.36
C THR A 167 19.10 -10.19 -10.69
N VAL A 168 19.17 -10.02 -9.38
CA VAL A 168 20.44 -10.07 -8.62
C VAL A 168 20.93 -11.51 -8.46
N LEU A 169 20.04 -12.49 -8.44
CA LEU A 169 20.36 -13.91 -8.28
C LEU A 169 20.77 -14.61 -9.59
N LEU A 170 20.48 -14.01 -10.75
CA LEU A 170 20.86 -14.48 -12.08
C LEU A 170 22.23 -13.94 -12.49
#